data_7a3947db2109624674300bc2d9555727
#
_entry.id   7a3947db2109624674300bc2d9555727
#
_cell.length_a   1.000
_cell.length_b   1.000
_cell.length_c   1.000
_cell.angle_alpha   90.00
_cell.angle_beta   90.00
_cell.angle_gamma   90.00
#
_symmetry.space_group_name_H-M   'P 1'
#
loop_
_entity.id
_entity.type
_entity.pdbx_description
1 polymer ?
#
loop_
_entity_poly.entity_id
_entity_poly.type
_entity_poly.pdbx_seq_one_letter_code
_entity_poly.pdbx_strand_id
1 'polypeptide(L)'
;LLVGISEKLQEKHQLRVGMAVSGCCKPVEDSKLESVDYYRVTGFKVFEAESEQPVPPSLENYRQRGPRRLAAKTYETVCTSCMWGCRMAVEIIVDQWKPWIRKYRTETFCYGPKSCKNYRPGPNRRVTGRNKMVYIEEDWVDEMLTEHRGEDE
;
A
#
# COMPACT_ATOMS: atom_id res chain seq x y z
N LEU A 1 4.66 9.23 -2.50
CA LEU A 1 5.26 9.04 -3.81
C LEU A 1 5.25 7.56 -4.17
N LEU A 2 4.61 7.21 -5.27
CA LEU A 2 4.55 5.84 -5.79
C LEU A 2 5.24 5.82 -7.17
N VAL A 3 6.21 4.93 -7.33
CA VAL A 3 6.96 4.80 -8.58
C VAL A 3 6.75 3.40 -9.14
N GLY A 4 6.23 3.31 -10.36
CA GLY A 4 6.08 2.06 -11.08
C GLY A 4 7.43 1.59 -11.63
N ILE A 5 7.82 0.37 -11.26
CA ILE A 5 9.02 -0.29 -11.78
C ILE A 5 8.63 -1.51 -12.60
N SER A 6 9.45 -1.88 -13.57
CA SER A 6 9.22 -3.09 -14.35
C SER A 6 9.62 -4.34 -13.56
N GLU A 7 8.95 -5.45 -13.85
CA GLU A 7 9.28 -6.75 -13.29
C GLU A 7 10.76 -7.12 -13.51
N LYS A 8 11.27 -6.87 -14.70
CA LYS A 8 12.71 -7.07 -15.04
C LYS A 8 13.66 -6.27 -14.13
N LEU A 9 13.25 -5.05 -13.73
CA LEU A 9 14.04 -4.23 -12.82
C LEU A 9 14.05 -4.82 -11.42
N GLN A 10 12.88 -5.27 -10.98
CA GLN A 10 12.71 -5.94 -9.68
C GLN A 10 13.52 -7.25 -9.62
N GLU A 11 13.44 -8.08 -10.65
CA GLU A 11 14.20 -9.34 -10.74
C GLU A 11 15.71 -9.10 -10.71
N LYS A 12 16.17 -8.10 -11.50
CA LYS A 12 17.59 -7.76 -11.60
C LYS A 12 18.18 -7.26 -10.28
N HIS A 13 17.46 -6.42 -9.55
CA HIS A 13 17.97 -5.75 -8.37
C HIS A 13 17.45 -6.31 -7.05
N GLN A 14 16.45 -7.19 -7.09
CA GLN A 14 15.82 -7.81 -5.92
C GLN A 14 15.51 -6.79 -4.81
N LEU A 15 14.84 -5.72 -5.23
CA LEU A 15 14.58 -4.57 -4.35
C LEU A 15 13.81 -4.98 -3.09
N ARG A 16 14.25 -4.42 -1.98
CA ARG A 16 13.67 -4.65 -0.66
C ARG A 16 13.37 -3.31 0.00
N VAL A 17 12.42 -3.31 0.91
CA VAL A 17 12.13 -2.13 1.73
C VAL A 17 13.39 -1.74 2.52
N GLY A 18 13.68 -0.45 2.58
CA GLY A 18 14.86 0.10 3.24
C GLY A 18 16.09 0.30 2.33
N MET A 19 16.09 -0.22 1.11
CA MET A 19 17.15 0.08 0.15
C MET A 19 17.07 1.52 -0.34
N ALA A 20 18.21 2.20 -0.38
CA ALA A 20 18.32 3.50 -1.01
C ALA A 20 18.49 3.32 -2.52
N VAL A 21 17.68 4.02 -3.29
CA VAL A 21 17.68 3.93 -4.75
C VAL A 21 17.71 5.32 -5.38
N SER A 22 18.29 5.45 -6.56
CA SER A 22 18.16 6.64 -7.39
C SER A 22 17.83 6.27 -8.82
N GLY A 23 17.20 7.19 -9.54
CA GLY A 23 16.85 7.03 -10.93
C GLY A 23 16.06 8.23 -11.44
N CYS A 24 15.90 8.31 -12.75
CA CYS A 24 15.02 9.29 -13.38
C CYS A 24 13.71 8.61 -13.76
N CYS A 25 12.59 9.26 -13.52
CA CYS A 25 11.27 8.77 -13.87
C CYS A 25 10.41 9.88 -14.48
N LYS A 26 9.35 9.50 -15.18
CA LYS A 26 8.39 10.44 -15.76
C LYS A 26 7.13 10.46 -14.93
N PRO A 27 6.56 11.65 -14.65
CA PRO A 27 5.27 11.74 -13.99
C PRO A 27 4.17 11.15 -14.88
N VAL A 28 3.14 10.61 -14.27
CA VAL A 28 1.89 10.25 -14.96
C VAL A 28 1.10 11.51 -15.27
N GLU A 29 0.26 11.49 -16.29
CA GLU A 29 -0.57 12.64 -16.67
C GLU A 29 -1.67 12.91 -15.64
N ASP A 30 -2.34 11.86 -15.18
CA ASP A 30 -3.37 11.94 -14.15
C ASP A 30 -3.21 10.82 -13.12
N SER A 31 -2.74 11.17 -11.93
CA SER A 31 -2.54 10.23 -10.82
C SER A 31 -3.84 9.58 -10.29
N LYS A 32 -5.02 10.11 -10.69
CA LYS A 32 -6.30 9.49 -10.32
C LYS A 32 -6.68 8.32 -11.23
N LEU A 33 -6.09 8.28 -12.43
CA LEU A 33 -6.33 7.23 -13.42
C LEU A 33 -5.27 6.15 -13.41
N GLU A 34 -4.18 6.36 -12.67
CA GLU A 34 -3.02 5.48 -12.60
C GLU A 34 -2.75 5.03 -11.16
N SER A 35 -2.19 3.85 -11.02
CA SER A 35 -1.83 3.28 -9.71
C SER A 35 -0.53 3.83 -9.14
N VAL A 36 0.18 4.67 -9.88
CA VAL A 36 1.49 5.24 -9.53
C VAL A 36 1.52 6.72 -9.86
N ASP A 37 2.43 7.46 -9.24
CA ASP A 37 2.68 8.87 -9.55
C ASP A 37 3.71 9.04 -10.67
N TYR A 38 4.61 8.06 -10.81
CA TYR A 38 5.72 8.08 -11.79
C TYR A 38 5.92 6.72 -12.43
N TYR A 39 6.44 6.72 -13.67
CA TYR A 39 6.75 5.52 -14.44
C TYR A 39 8.01 5.72 -15.32
N ARG A 40 8.39 4.68 -16.06
CA ARG A 40 9.56 4.68 -16.97
C ARG A 40 10.84 5.06 -16.26
N VAL A 41 11.20 4.29 -15.26
CA VAL A 41 12.45 4.49 -14.52
C VAL A 41 13.66 4.20 -15.42
N THR A 42 14.58 5.16 -15.49
CA THR A 42 15.84 5.05 -16.24
C THR A 42 17.02 5.42 -15.34
N GLY A 43 18.22 4.96 -15.66
CA GLY A 43 19.41 5.25 -14.88
C GLY A 43 19.33 4.73 -13.44
N PHE A 44 18.61 3.63 -13.23
CA PHE A 44 18.35 3.09 -11.91
C PHE A 44 19.62 2.57 -11.23
N LYS A 45 19.85 3.02 -10.02
CA LYS A 45 20.98 2.61 -9.16
C LYS A 45 20.46 2.25 -7.79
N VAL A 46 21.00 1.18 -7.23
CA VAL A 46 20.76 0.76 -5.85
C VAL A 46 22.02 1.09 -5.05
N PHE A 47 21.83 1.70 -3.91
CA PHE A 47 22.90 1.95 -2.95
C PHE A 47 22.71 0.96 -1.80
N GLU A 48 23.76 0.25 -1.46
CA GLU A 48 23.76 -0.53 -0.23
C GLU A 48 23.70 0.45 0.94
N ALA A 49 22.56 0.51 1.60
CA ALA A 49 22.47 1.21 2.86
C ALA A 49 23.09 0.30 3.93
N GLU A 50 24.21 0.70 4.50
CA GLU A 50 24.71 0.15 5.76
C GLU A 50 23.75 0.56 6.89
N SER A 51 22.55 0.00 6.88
CA SER A 51 21.61 0.24 7.98
C SER A 51 21.39 -1.07 8.70
N GLU A 52 21.66 -1.09 9.99
CA GLU A 52 21.21 -2.12 10.93
C GLU A 52 19.67 -2.18 11.06
N GLN A 53 18.96 -1.68 10.06
CA GLN A 53 17.51 -1.74 10.09
C GLN A 53 17.07 -3.21 9.93
N PRO A 54 16.13 -3.65 10.74
CA PRO A 54 15.63 -5.01 10.67
C PRO A 54 15.16 -5.31 9.25
N VAL A 55 15.58 -6.45 8.72
CA VAL A 55 15.19 -6.88 7.38
C VAL A 55 13.66 -6.92 7.30
N PRO A 56 13.05 -6.16 6.39
CA PRO A 56 11.61 -6.16 6.29
C PRO A 56 11.09 -7.55 5.91
N PRO A 57 9.90 -7.92 6.38
CA PRO A 57 9.28 -9.20 6.05
C PRO A 57 9.16 -9.38 4.54
N SER A 58 9.13 -10.62 4.10
CA SER A 58 8.88 -10.94 2.70
C SER A 58 7.49 -10.48 2.26
N LEU A 59 7.30 -10.26 0.96
CA LEU A 59 5.98 -9.91 0.41
C LEU A 59 4.91 -10.95 0.77
N GLU A 60 5.30 -12.22 0.84
CA GLU A 60 4.43 -13.33 1.23
C GLU A 60 3.92 -13.15 2.67
N ASN A 61 4.79 -12.75 3.59
CA ASN A 61 4.39 -12.47 4.97
C ASN A 61 3.34 -11.35 5.05
N TYR A 62 3.48 -10.29 4.24
CA TYR A 62 2.46 -9.24 4.19
C TYR A 62 1.14 -9.78 3.65
N ARG A 63 1.16 -10.61 2.60
CA ARG A 63 -0.05 -11.22 2.04
C ARG A 63 -0.76 -12.13 3.04
N GLN A 64 0.00 -12.96 3.73
CA GLN A 64 -0.53 -13.88 4.75
C GLN A 64 -1.11 -13.14 5.95
N ARG A 65 -0.52 -12.01 6.33
CA ARG A 65 -1.00 -11.25 7.49
C ARG A 65 -2.33 -10.52 7.24
N GLY A 66 -2.61 -10.13 6.04
CA GLY A 66 -3.78 -9.31 5.69
C GLY A 66 -3.67 -7.85 6.19
N PRO A 67 -4.19 -6.89 5.45
CA PRO A 67 -4.15 -5.48 5.80
C PRO A 67 -5.27 -5.10 6.78
N ARG A 68 -4.98 -4.17 7.69
CA ARG A 68 -5.99 -3.39 8.42
C ARG A 68 -5.90 -1.95 7.97
N ARG A 69 -7.04 -1.29 7.76
CA ARG A 69 -7.07 0.14 7.40
C ARG A 69 -6.42 0.96 8.51
N LEU A 70 -5.55 1.87 8.15
CA LEU A 70 -4.81 2.72 9.07
C LEU A 70 -5.21 4.18 8.84
N ALA A 71 -5.41 4.94 9.90
CA ALA A 71 -5.67 6.37 9.77
C ALA A 71 -4.47 7.07 9.12
N ALA A 72 -4.70 7.86 8.07
CA ALA A 72 -3.65 8.56 7.33
C ALA A 72 -2.77 9.42 8.24
N LYS A 73 -3.38 10.12 9.19
CA LYS A 73 -2.63 10.92 10.18
C LYS A 73 -1.69 10.06 11.03
N THR A 74 -2.12 8.87 11.45
CA THR A 74 -1.27 7.95 12.21
C THR A 74 -0.12 7.44 11.36
N TYR A 75 -0.40 7.13 10.09
CA TYR A 75 0.65 6.73 9.16
C TYR A 75 1.71 7.83 9.04
N GLU A 76 1.30 9.07 8.78
CA GLU A 76 2.20 10.21 8.56
C GLU A 76 3.05 10.56 9.79
N THR A 77 2.51 10.38 10.99
CA THR A 77 3.19 10.79 12.23
C THR A 77 4.04 9.69 12.85
N VAL A 78 3.63 8.43 12.74
CA VAL A 78 4.25 7.33 13.52
C VAL A 78 4.69 6.17 12.63
N CYS A 79 3.94 5.86 11.56
CA CYS A 79 4.12 4.61 10.85
C CYS A 79 4.92 4.73 9.54
N THR A 80 5.41 5.90 9.17
CA THR A 80 6.23 6.10 7.95
C THR A 80 7.54 5.32 7.97
N SER A 81 8.12 5.12 9.14
CA SER A 81 9.34 4.32 9.36
C SER A 81 9.06 2.90 9.86
N CYS A 82 7.79 2.55 10.07
CA CYS A 82 7.41 1.23 10.55
C CYS A 82 7.36 0.24 9.38
N MET A 83 8.03 -0.91 9.53
CA MET A 83 8.01 -1.97 8.52
C MET A 83 6.61 -2.50 8.20
N TRP A 84 5.67 -2.32 9.10
CA TRP A 84 4.29 -2.78 8.95
C TRP A 84 3.33 -1.72 8.42
N GLY A 85 3.74 -0.47 8.38
CA GLY A 85 2.96 0.63 7.80
C GLY A 85 3.13 0.63 6.28
N CYS A 86 2.01 0.67 5.55
CA CYS A 86 2.03 0.69 4.09
C CYS A 86 1.10 1.77 3.55
N ARG A 87 1.57 2.45 2.50
CA ARG A 87 0.78 3.39 1.71
C ARG A 87 0.72 2.87 0.29
N MET A 88 -0.47 2.62 -0.23
CA MET A 88 -0.65 2.06 -1.56
C MET A 88 -1.82 2.69 -2.30
N ALA A 89 -1.76 2.63 -3.63
CA ALA A 89 -2.89 2.97 -4.48
C ALA A 89 -3.91 1.82 -4.46
N VAL A 90 -5.16 2.17 -4.18
CA VAL A 90 -6.29 1.23 -4.19
C VAL A 90 -7.20 1.59 -5.36
N GLU A 91 -7.53 0.60 -6.16
CA GLU A 91 -8.48 0.78 -7.26
C GLU A 91 -9.89 1.02 -6.71
N ILE A 92 -10.55 2.06 -7.23
CA ILE A 92 -11.94 2.36 -6.91
C ILE A 92 -12.79 1.92 -8.07
N ILE A 93 -13.75 1.02 -7.82
CA ILE A 93 -14.75 0.64 -8.82
C ILE A 93 -15.73 1.80 -8.97
N VAL A 94 -15.64 2.49 -10.11
CA VAL A 94 -16.48 3.66 -10.41
C VAL A 94 -17.82 3.23 -11.02
N ASP A 95 -17.76 2.22 -11.88
CA ASP A 95 -18.93 1.66 -12.57
C ASP A 95 -18.71 0.17 -12.84
N GLN A 96 -19.51 -0.67 -12.22
CA GLN A 96 -19.40 -2.12 -12.39
C GLN A 96 -19.70 -2.59 -13.84
N TRP A 97 -20.40 -1.77 -14.64
CA TRP A 97 -20.70 -2.05 -16.04
C TRP A 97 -19.59 -1.61 -16.99
N LYS A 98 -18.69 -0.77 -16.51
CA LYS A 98 -17.55 -0.26 -17.26
C LYS A 98 -16.26 -0.54 -16.50
N PRO A 99 -15.86 -1.82 -16.35
CA PRO A 99 -14.71 -2.21 -15.54
C PRO A 99 -13.38 -1.69 -16.10
N TRP A 100 -13.38 -1.20 -17.34
CA TRP A 100 -12.22 -0.53 -17.94
C TRP A 100 -12.01 0.91 -17.45
N ILE A 101 -13.03 1.54 -16.81
CA ILE A 101 -12.89 2.86 -16.19
C ILE A 101 -12.32 2.64 -14.79
N ARG A 102 -10.99 2.82 -14.65
CA ARG A 102 -10.28 2.69 -13.39
C ARG A 102 -10.04 4.04 -12.76
N LYS A 103 -10.19 4.13 -11.47
CA LYS A 103 -9.74 5.24 -10.64
C LYS A 103 -9.00 4.69 -9.45
N TYR A 104 -8.00 5.42 -9.02
CA TYR A 104 -7.20 5.05 -7.87
C TYR A 104 -7.25 6.14 -6.80
N ARG A 105 -7.16 5.74 -5.56
CA ARG A 105 -6.90 6.63 -4.45
C ARG A 105 -5.81 6.03 -3.56
N THR A 106 -5.05 6.88 -2.92
CA THR A 106 -4.03 6.43 -1.98
C THR A 106 -4.66 6.17 -0.63
N GLU A 107 -4.42 4.97 -0.09
CA GLU A 107 -4.86 4.55 1.23
C GLU A 107 -3.68 4.05 2.07
N THR A 108 -3.86 4.05 3.37
CA THR A 108 -2.86 3.61 4.33
C THR A 108 -3.35 2.37 5.08
N PHE A 109 -2.44 1.42 5.28
CA PHE A 109 -2.72 0.12 5.88
C PHE A 109 -1.66 -0.24 6.91
N CYS A 110 -2.03 -1.11 7.83
CA CYS A 110 -1.16 -1.70 8.83
C CYS A 110 -1.21 -3.22 8.75
N TYR A 111 -0.05 -3.84 8.61
CA TYR A 111 0.14 -5.30 8.65
C TYR A 111 0.74 -5.76 9.99
N GLY A 112 0.90 -4.85 10.93
CA GLY A 112 1.51 -5.09 12.23
C GLY A 112 0.61 -5.84 13.19
N PRO A 113 1.12 -6.14 14.39
CA PRO A 113 0.40 -6.85 15.44
C PRO A 113 -0.93 -6.19 15.78
N LYS A 114 -1.94 -7.00 16.13
CA LYS A 114 -3.25 -6.48 16.59
C LYS A 114 -3.10 -5.67 17.87
N SER A 115 -2.16 -6.05 18.73
CA SER A 115 -1.83 -5.39 19.99
C SER A 115 -1.09 -4.05 19.86
N CYS A 116 -0.79 -3.59 18.62
CA CYS A 116 -0.03 -2.37 18.42
C CYS A 116 -0.71 -1.14 19.04
N LYS A 117 -0.07 -0.52 20.01
CA LYS A 117 -0.60 0.65 20.76
C LYS A 117 -0.76 1.90 19.87
N ASN A 118 0.01 1.99 18.80
CA ASN A 118 -0.01 3.13 17.87
C ASN A 118 -1.09 2.97 16.80
N TYR A 119 -1.68 1.79 16.66
CA TYR A 119 -2.70 1.56 15.65
C TYR A 119 -3.95 2.41 15.93
N ARG A 120 -4.42 3.06 14.87
CA ARG A 120 -5.72 3.73 14.84
C ARG A 120 -6.41 3.34 13.54
N PRO A 121 -7.64 2.86 13.60
CA PRO A 121 -8.37 2.43 12.41
C PRO A 121 -8.55 3.60 11.43
N GLY A 122 -8.48 3.28 10.15
CA GLY A 122 -8.84 4.21 9.09
C GLY A 122 -10.34 4.45 9.02
N PRO A 123 -10.78 5.45 8.25
CA PRO A 123 -12.20 5.71 8.06
C PRO A 123 -12.86 4.57 7.28
N ASN A 124 -14.16 4.41 7.50
CA ASN A 124 -14.98 3.51 6.70
C ASN A 124 -14.92 3.91 5.23
N ARG A 125 -14.75 2.93 4.34
CA ARG A 125 -14.68 3.18 2.91
C ARG A 125 -16.08 3.19 2.31
N ARG A 126 -16.30 4.16 1.43
CA ARG A 126 -17.51 4.22 0.61
C ARG A 126 -17.17 3.71 -0.78
N VAL A 127 -17.81 2.62 -1.16
CA VAL A 127 -17.66 2.01 -2.49
C VAL A 127 -18.93 2.25 -3.28
N THR A 128 -18.80 2.92 -4.42
CA THR A 128 -19.95 3.18 -5.29
C THR A 128 -20.38 1.89 -5.99
N GLY A 129 -21.61 1.51 -5.79
CA GLY A 129 -22.22 0.35 -6.42
C GLY A 129 -23.13 0.73 -7.59
N ARG A 130 -23.94 -0.25 -8.01
CA ARG A 130 -24.94 -0.10 -9.09
C ARG A 130 -26.04 0.87 -8.67
N ASN A 131 -26.60 1.60 -9.64
CA ASN A 131 -27.76 2.49 -9.44
C ASN A 131 -27.57 3.55 -8.35
N LYS A 132 -26.38 4.12 -8.26
CA LYS A 132 -26.02 5.10 -7.22
C LYS A 132 -26.04 4.55 -5.78
N MET A 133 -26.14 3.24 -5.60
CA MET A 133 -25.95 2.62 -4.30
C MET A 133 -24.56 2.88 -3.78
N VAL A 134 -24.44 3.05 -2.49
CA VAL A 134 -23.15 3.20 -1.81
C VAL A 134 -23.03 2.08 -0.80
N TYR A 135 -21.99 1.26 -0.95
CA TYR A 135 -21.61 0.28 0.06
C TYR A 135 -20.62 0.93 1.02
N ILE A 136 -20.77 0.67 2.29
CA ILE A 136 -19.85 1.14 3.32
C ILE A 136 -19.10 -0.09 3.81
N GLU A 137 -17.79 -0.10 3.61
CA GLU A 137 -16.91 -1.10 4.22
C GLU A 137 -16.58 -0.63 5.64
N GLU A 138 -17.10 -1.34 6.61
CA GLU A 138 -16.91 -1.08 8.03
C GLU A 138 -15.74 -1.88 8.63
N ASP A 139 -15.51 -1.76 9.92
CA ASP A 139 -14.39 -2.38 10.62
C ASP A 139 -14.40 -3.92 10.57
N TRP A 140 -15.56 -4.53 10.40
CA TRP A 140 -15.69 -5.98 10.25
C TRP A 140 -14.87 -6.56 9.07
N VAL A 141 -14.61 -5.75 8.03
CA VAL A 141 -13.75 -6.17 6.90
C VAL A 141 -12.32 -6.37 7.37
N ASP A 142 -11.80 -5.45 8.21
CA ASP A 142 -10.46 -5.57 8.76
C ASP A 142 -10.37 -6.76 9.73
N GLU A 143 -11.42 -7.01 10.51
CA GLU A 143 -11.52 -8.16 11.41
C GLU A 143 -11.49 -9.46 10.61
N MET A 144 -12.32 -9.59 9.58
CA MET A 144 -12.36 -10.75 8.69
C MET A 144 -11.01 -11.04 8.02
N LEU A 145 -10.35 -10.01 7.49
CA LEU A 145 -9.06 -10.15 6.81
C LEU A 145 -7.92 -10.56 7.76
N THR A 146 -8.10 -10.38 9.06
CA THR A 146 -7.08 -10.66 10.07
C THR A 146 -7.51 -11.67 11.13
N GLU A 147 -8.66 -12.34 10.96
CA GLU A 147 -9.23 -13.30 11.90
C GLU A 147 -8.27 -14.48 12.18
N HIS A 148 -7.55 -14.90 11.14
CA HIS A 148 -6.61 -16.01 11.22
C HIS A 148 -5.35 -15.72 12.04
N ARG A 149 -5.13 -14.46 12.46
CA ARG A 149 -3.94 -14.05 13.23
C ARG A 149 -4.23 -13.98 14.72
N GLY A 150 -3.23 -14.38 15.53
CA GLY A 150 -3.19 -14.08 16.96
C GLY A 150 -3.01 -12.57 17.22
N GLU A 151 -3.14 -12.16 18.49
CA GLU A 151 -3.04 -10.74 18.88
C GLU A 151 -1.64 -10.14 18.66
N ASP A 152 -0.61 -10.96 18.80
CA ASP A 152 0.81 -10.54 18.71
C ASP A 152 1.45 -10.80 17.33
N GLU A 153 0.67 -11.31 16.38
CA GLU A 153 1.13 -11.58 15.02
C GLU A 153 0.88 -10.43 14.05
#